data_3423ccd0cd06cce7a2567955ec2e39df
#
_entry.id   3423ccd0cd06cce7a2567955ec2e39df
#
_cell.length_a   1.000
_cell.length_b   1.000
_cell.length_c   1.000
_cell.angle_alpha   90.00
_cell.angle_beta   90.00
_cell.angle_gamma   90.00
#
_symmetry.space_group_name_H-M   'P 1'
#
loop_
_entity.id
_entity.type
_entity.pdbx_description
1 polymer ?
#
loop_
_entity_poly.entity_id
_entity_poly.type
_entity_poly.pdbx_seq_one_letter_code
_entity_poly.pdbx_strand_id
1 'polypeptide(L)'
;MNLFLQLLGNGIVQGAMALCLAAGFGFVYRSLRIFHIAMGGQFVFSCYTFYFFAVRLKWNLTAAGAAALVLSAVFGALIELAVYRPFFRKRSSSGVMMIASLGVMIIVENLISLCFGNEVKTISNQLEPSVVLGGLRFTRIQLIQFFGGIAVFVGAGLLTGYVRYFKAVWAMGEQPELIPVLGLPQSLLRLTVMVLSSVMIAVPAILISWDIGMDPHVGMHYLLLASVAVFFGGTDRYSAWGIGAMVLAILQSLAVWKFSARWTDLVTFGALVAILLARPQGLFGTRKRLEEES
;
A
#
# COMPACT_ATOMS: atom_id res chain seq x y z
N MET A 1 8.08 -10.43 31.29
CA MET A 1 7.27 -9.96 30.13
C MET A 1 7.51 -10.95 28.99
N ASN A 2 6.46 -11.57 28.45
CA ASN A 2 6.64 -12.57 27.40
C ASN A 2 7.03 -11.86 26.09
N LEU A 3 8.27 -11.98 25.65
CA LEU A 3 8.78 -11.45 24.39
C LEU A 3 7.86 -11.81 23.21
N PHE A 4 7.34 -13.02 23.22
CA PHE A 4 6.37 -13.50 22.23
C PHE A 4 5.13 -12.60 22.12
N LEU A 5 4.49 -12.25 23.24
CA LEU A 5 3.30 -11.39 23.24
C LEU A 5 3.64 -9.98 22.75
N GLN A 6 4.82 -9.45 23.12
CA GLN A 6 5.26 -8.14 22.63
C GLN A 6 5.45 -8.13 21.10
N LEU A 7 6.09 -9.17 20.56
CA LEU A 7 6.31 -9.30 19.13
C LEU A 7 4.98 -9.47 18.39
N LEU A 8 4.03 -10.26 18.91
CA LEU A 8 2.70 -10.37 18.33
C LEU A 8 1.97 -9.04 18.32
N GLY A 9 2.02 -8.28 19.43
CA GLY A 9 1.45 -6.95 19.51
C GLY A 9 2.02 -6.00 18.44
N ASN A 10 3.34 -5.99 18.29
CA ASN A 10 4.02 -5.21 17.26
C ASN A 10 3.63 -5.68 15.84
N GLY A 11 3.49 -7.01 15.64
CA GLY A 11 3.02 -7.57 14.37
C GLY A 11 1.60 -7.12 14.00
N ILE A 12 0.70 -7.00 14.97
CA ILE A 12 -0.65 -6.50 14.75
C ILE A 12 -0.62 -5.01 14.34
N VAL A 13 0.23 -4.19 14.96
CA VAL A 13 0.41 -2.78 14.59
C VAL A 13 0.96 -2.67 13.16
N GLN A 14 1.99 -3.42 12.82
CA GLN A 14 2.54 -3.48 11.47
C GLN A 14 1.50 -4.00 10.46
N GLY A 15 0.70 -4.97 10.87
CA GLY A 15 -0.43 -5.48 10.09
C GLY A 15 -1.43 -4.38 9.74
N ALA A 16 -1.73 -3.46 10.65
CA ALA A 16 -2.61 -2.33 10.38
C ALA A 16 -2.06 -1.40 9.30
N MET A 17 -0.75 -1.20 9.23
CA MET A 17 -0.11 -0.45 8.13
C MET A 17 -0.14 -1.25 6.82
N ALA A 18 0.14 -2.55 6.89
CA ALA A 18 0.07 -3.44 5.74
C ALA A 18 -1.35 -3.52 5.13
N LEU A 19 -2.43 -3.39 5.94
CA LEU A 19 -3.82 -3.28 5.46
C LEU A 19 -3.97 -2.14 4.45
N CYS A 20 -3.47 -0.95 4.79
CA CYS A 20 -3.57 0.23 3.92
C CYS A 20 -2.75 0.06 2.64
N LEU A 21 -1.53 -0.48 2.75
CA LEU A 21 -0.67 -0.75 1.59
C LEU A 21 -1.31 -1.77 0.65
N ALA A 22 -1.82 -2.88 1.19
CA ALA A 22 -2.52 -3.90 0.42
C ALA A 22 -3.80 -3.35 -0.23
N ALA A 23 -4.55 -2.50 0.47
CA ALA A 23 -5.73 -1.86 -0.09
C ALA A 23 -5.37 -0.90 -1.24
N GLY A 24 -4.32 -0.07 -1.08
CA GLY A 24 -3.83 0.82 -2.13
C GLY A 24 -3.39 0.06 -3.38
N PHE A 25 -2.54 -0.96 -3.23
CA PHE A 25 -2.09 -1.79 -4.35
C PHE A 25 -3.23 -2.59 -4.97
N GLY A 26 -4.03 -3.28 -4.14
CA GLY A 26 -5.13 -4.15 -4.59
C GLY A 26 -6.21 -3.37 -5.34
N PHE A 27 -6.46 -2.12 -4.93
CA PHE A 27 -7.44 -1.26 -5.60
C PHE A 27 -7.02 -0.92 -7.03
N VAL A 28 -5.75 -0.58 -7.26
CA VAL A 28 -5.20 -0.36 -8.62
C VAL A 28 -5.19 -1.66 -9.39
N TYR A 29 -4.64 -2.74 -8.81
CA TYR A 29 -4.50 -4.02 -9.49
C TYR A 29 -5.85 -4.57 -9.96
N ARG A 30 -6.87 -4.57 -9.11
CA ARG A 30 -8.19 -5.07 -9.45
C ARG A 30 -8.93 -4.20 -10.47
N SER A 31 -8.82 -2.85 -10.32
CA SER A 31 -9.58 -1.91 -11.17
C SER A 31 -8.96 -1.67 -12.53
N LEU A 32 -7.62 -1.66 -12.63
CA LEU A 32 -6.89 -1.34 -13.86
C LEU A 32 -6.20 -2.54 -14.50
N ARG A 33 -6.11 -3.66 -13.77
CA ARG A 33 -5.39 -4.89 -14.20
C ARG A 33 -3.92 -4.61 -14.54
N ILE A 34 -3.29 -3.67 -13.82
CA ILE A 34 -1.89 -3.31 -13.98
C ILE A 34 -1.16 -3.62 -12.67
N PHE A 35 0.03 -4.21 -12.78
CA PHE A 35 0.95 -4.31 -11.66
C PHE A 35 1.64 -2.95 -11.46
N HIS A 36 1.18 -2.19 -10.48
CA HIS A 36 1.56 -0.79 -10.25
C HIS A 36 2.85 -0.68 -9.43
N ILE A 37 4.00 -0.80 -10.10
CA ILE A 37 5.32 -0.74 -9.42
C ILE A 37 5.63 0.69 -8.91
N ALA A 38 5.13 1.73 -9.58
CA ALA A 38 5.31 3.12 -9.14
C ALA A 38 4.75 3.39 -7.72
N MET A 39 3.96 2.46 -7.15
CA MET A 39 3.53 2.49 -5.74
C MET A 39 4.71 2.64 -4.77
N GLY A 40 5.85 1.95 -5.03
CA GLY A 40 7.05 2.11 -4.22
C GLY A 40 7.58 3.54 -4.25
N GLY A 41 7.62 4.15 -5.44
CA GLY A 41 7.97 5.57 -5.60
C GLY A 41 6.97 6.50 -4.92
N GLN A 42 5.66 6.22 -4.98
CA GLN A 42 4.63 6.99 -4.27
C GLN A 42 4.81 6.92 -2.75
N PHE A 43 5.16 5.75 -2.22
CA PHE A 43 5.45 5.57 -0.81
C PHE A 43 6.61 6.46 -0.38
N VAL A 44 7.75 6.37 -1.07
CA VAL A 44 8.95 7.17 -0.78
C VAL A 44 8.67 8.67 -0.94
N PHE A 45 7.98 9.07 -2.01
CA PHE A 45 7.56 10.46 -2.21
C PHE A 45 6.73 10.99 -1.03
N SER A 46 5.80 10.20 -0.51
CA SER A 46 4.96 10.58 0.64
C SER A 46 5.79 10.74 1.92
N CYS A 47 6.75 9.83 2.18
CA CYS A 47 7.67 9.91 3.31
C CYS A 47 8.49 11.21 3.27
N TYR A 48 9.13 11.49 2.13
CA TYR A 48 10.01 12.64 1.99
C TYR A 48 9.27 13.98 1.91
N THR A 49 8.05 13.99 1.38
CA THR A 49 7.16 15.14 1.44
C THR A 49 6.81 15.47 2.89
N PHE A 50 6.44 14.46 3.67
CA PHE A 50 6.17 14.63 5.11
C PHE A 50 7.41 15.16 5.87
N TYR A 51 8.58 14.55 5.64
CA TYR A 51 9.85 14.99 6.20
C TYR A 51 10.15 16.45 5.84
N PHE A 52 9.95 16.84 4.59
CA PHE A 52 10.21 18.19 4.12
C PHE A 52 9.38 19.24 4.90
N PHE A 53 8.07 19.01 5.04
CA PHE A 53 7.21 19.93 5.77
C PHE A 53 7.45 19.90 7.29
N ALA A 54 7.63 18.71 7.86
CA ALA A 54 7.80 18.57 9.31
C ALA A 54 9.16 19.05 9.80
N VAL A 55 10.24 18.68 9.10
CA VAL A 55 11.62 18.91 9.56
C VAL A 55 12.24 20.16 8.93
N ARG A 56 12.14 20.32 7.60
CA ARG A 56 12.75 21.45 6.89
C ARG A 56 11.97 22.74 7.08
N LEU A 57 10.64 22.68 6.94
CA LEU A 57 9.76 23.85 7.12
C LEU A 57 9.25 24.01 8.55
N LYS A 58 9.53 23.04 9.43
CA LYS A 58 9.13 23.06 10.86
C LYS A 58 7.62 23.26 11.08
N TRP A 59 6.80 22.74 10.18
CA TRP A 59 5.36 22.74 10.37
C TRP A 59 4.97 21.78 11.50
N ASN A 60 3.78 21.97 12.07
CA ASN A 60 3.24 20.99 12.99
C ASN A 60 2.97 19.67 12.24
N LEU A 61 3.11 18.55 12.94
CA LEU A 61 3.05 17.20 12.33
C LEU A 61 1.71 16.94 11.64
N THR A 62 0.61 17.49 12.15
CA THR A 62 -0.72 17.34 11.55
C THR A 62 -0.85 18.08 10.22
N ALA A 63 -0.39 19.32 10.14
CA ALA A 63 -0.38 20.08 8.89
C ALA A 63 0.60 19.49 7.87
N ALA A 64 1.79 19.05 8.31
CA ALA A 64 2.75 18.36 7.47
C ALA A 64 2.17 17.05 6.89
N GLY A 65 1.48 16.27 7.72
CA GLY A 65 0.78 15.06 7.28
C GLY A 65 -0.33 15.35 6.28
N ALA A 66 -1.17 16.35 6.53
CA ALA A 66 -2.21 16.76 5.60
C ALA A 66 -1.64 17.23 4.25
N ALA A 67 -0.57 18.03 4.26
CA ALA A 67 0.12 18.47 3.05
C ALA A 67 0.71 17.28 2.27
N ALA A 68 1.33 16.31 2.96
CA ALA A 68 1.87 15.10 2.35
C ALA A 68 0.76 14.25 1.72
N LEU A 69 -0.40 14.10 2.36
CA LEU A 69 -1.56 13.39 1.79
C LEU A 69 -2.07 14.06 0.51
N VAL A 70 -2.23 15.39 0.52
CA VAL A 70 -2.69 16.15 -0.65
C VAL A 70 -1.70 16.03 -1.80
N LEU A 71 -0.40 16.21 -1.54
CA LEU A 71 0.63 16.11 -2.57
C LEU A 71 0.77 14.68 -3.11
N SER A 72 0.59 13.66 -2.27
CA SER A 72 0.55 12.26 -2.72
C SER A 72 -0.65 11.98 -3.63
N ALA A 73 -1.82 12.54 -3.31
CA ALA A 73 -3.00 12.45 -4.17
C ALA A 73 -2.77 13.12 -5.54
N VAL A 74 -2.16 14.31 -5.54
CA VAL A 74 -1.77 15.03 -6.76
C VAL A 74 -0.73 14.23 -7.55
N PHE A 75 0.26 13.64 -6.87
CA PHE A 75 1.28 12.81 -7.52
C PHE A 75 0.67 11.57 -8.17
N GLY A 76 -0.28 10.90 -7.51
CA GLY A 76 -1.04 9.80 -8.14
C GLY A 76 -1.84 10.23 -9.37
N ALA A 77 -2.47 11.41 -9.31
CA ALA A 77 -3.14 11.99 -10.47
C ALA A 77 -2.16 12.28 -11.62
N LEU A 78 -0.97 12.80 -11.31
CA LEU A 78 0.08 13.05 -12.30
C LEU A 78 0.57 11.75 -12.97
N ILE A 79 0.76 10.66 -12.21
CA ILE A 79 1.11 9.35 -12.77
C ILE A 79 0.02 8.87 -13.73
N GLU A 80 -1.27 9.00 -13.39
CA GLU A 80 -2.34 8.64 -14.32
C GLU A 80 -2.29 9.49 -15.59
N LEU A 81 -2.22 10.81 -15.45
CA LEU A 81 -2.32 11.74 -16.57
C LEU A 81 -1.10 11.69 -17.49
N ALA A 82 0.11 11.65 -16.92
CA ALA A 82 1.36 11.72 -17.67
C ALA A 82 1.85 10.35 -18.16
N VAL A 83 1.60 9.29 -17.39
CA VAL A 83 2.13 7.94 -17.69
C VAL A 83 1.02 7.03 -18.20
N TYR A 84 0.04 6.69 -17.39
CA TYR A 84 -0.90 5.63 -17.76
C TYR A 84 -1.90 6.04 -18.83
N ARG A 85 -2.43 7.25 -18.79
CA ARG A 85 -3.40 7.74 -19.78
C ARG A 85 -2.90 7.67 -21.23
N PRO A 86 -1.65 8.04 -21.56
CA PRO A 86 -1.12 7.88 -22.92
C PRO A 86 -1.02 6.41 -23.36
N PHE A 87 -0.61 5.50 -22.46
CA PHE A 87 -0.52 4.07 -22.76
C PHE A 87 -1.88 3.43 -22.94
N PHE A 88 -2.88 3.78 -22.13
CA PHE A 88 -4.26 3.33 -22.32
C PHE A 88 -4.85 3.80 -23.65
N ARG A 89 -4.58 5.04 -24.05
CA ARG A 89 -5.02 5.56 -25.36
C ARG A 89 -4.41 4.80 -26.53
N LYS A 90 -3.15 4.35 -26.39
CA LYS A 90 -2.46 3.54 -27.39
C LYS A 90 -2.80 2.05 -27.29
N ARG A 91 -3.69 1.64 -26.41
CA ARG A 91 -4.04 0.23 -26.12
C ARG A 91 -2.80 -0.63 -25.84
N SER A 92 -1.82 -0.08 -25.13
CA SER A 92 -0.60 -0.78 -24.77
C SER A 92 -0.89 -1.96 -23.85
N SER A 93 -0.07 -3.02 -23.92
CA SER A 93 -0.22 -4.18 -23.05
C SER A 93 0.05 -3.84 -21.57
N SER A 94 -0.51 -4.63 -20.66
CA SER A 94 -0.28 -4.49 -19.21
C SER A 94 1.21 -4.57 -18.84
N GLY A 95 1.99 -5.39 -19.56
CA GLY A 95 3.44 -5.50 -19.37
C GLY A 95 4.18 -4.21 -19.69
N VAL A 96 3.81 -3.50 -20.77
CA VAL A 96 4.40 -2.19 -21.11
C VAL A 96 4.08 -1.16 -20.03
N MET A 97 2.85 -1.14 -19.51
CA MET A 97 2.46 -0.24 -18.42
C MET A 97 3.20 -0.57 -17.11
N MET A 98 3.47 -1.85 -16.85
CA MET A 98 4.27 -2.30 -15.71
C MET A 98 5.72 -1.79 -15.81
N ILE A 99 6.36 -1.91 -16.99
CA ILE A 99 7.71 -1.40 -17.22
C ILE A 99 7.76 0.14 -17.10
N ALA A 100 6.75 0.83 -17.63
CA ALA A 100 6.65 2.28 -17.47
C ALA A 100 6.51 2.69 -16.00
N SER A 101 5.75 1.94 -15.20
CA SER A 101 5.61 2.20 -13.77
C SER A 101 6.90 1.94 -12.99
N LEU A 102 7.69 0.94 -13.39
CA LEU A 102 9.03 0.71 -12.85
C LEU A 102 9.95 1.90 -13.14
N GLY A 103 9.90 2.43 -14.37
CA GLY A 103 10.65 3.65 -14.73
C GLY A 103 10.30 4.84 -13.84
N VAL A 104 8.99 5.04 -13.54
CA VAL A 104 8.54 6.10 -12.60
C VAL A 104 9.13 5.88 -11.21
N MET A 105 9.11 4.65 -10.69
CA MET A 105 9.68 4.33 -9.38
C MET A 105 11.16 4.69 -9.31
N ILE A 106 11.95 4.23 -10.31
CA ILE A 106 13.39 4.50 -10.39
C ILE A 106 13.67 6.02 -10.46
N ILE A 107 12.91 6.75 -11.27
CA ILE A 107 13.05 8.21 -11.39
C ILE A 107 12.81 8.87 -10.04
N VAL A 108 11.73 8.52 -9.35
CA VAL A 108 11.36 9.12 -8.06
C VAL A 108 12.40 8.83 -6.99
N GLU A 109 12.85 7.58 -6.86
CA GLU A 109 13.88 7.19 -5.90
C GLU A 109 15.20 7.94 -6.14
N ASN A 110 15.65 8.03 -7.38
CA ASN A 110 16.87 8.74 -7.71
C ASN A 110 16.74 10.27 -7.52
N LEU A 111 15.63 10.88 -7.88
CA LEU A 111 15.39 12.30 -7.63
C LEU A 111 15.40 12.61 -6.12
N ILE A 112 14.77 11.76 -5.31
CA ILE A 112 14.78 11.90 -3.86
C ILE A 112 16.19 11.71 -3.30
N SER A 113 16.94 10.71 -3.77
CA SER A 113 18.35 10.50 -3.40
C SER A 113 19.22 11.68 -3.73
N LEU A 114 19.03 12.33 -4.89
CA LEU A 114 19.75 13.53 -5.27
C LEU A 114 19.42 14.74 -4.38
N CYS A 115 18.15 14.89 -3.99
CA CYS A 115 17.68 16.04 -3.18
C CYS A 115 18.00 15.89 -1.69
N PHE A 116 17.93 14.69 -1.14
CA PHE A 116 17.99 14.43 0.29
C PHE A 116 19.17 13.57 0.73
N GLY A 117 19.89 12.95 -0.22
CA GLY A 117 20.95 11.97 0.06
C GLY A 117 20.43 10.58 0.31
N ASN A 118 21.33 9.58 0.43
CA ASN A 118 21.01 8.16 0.59
C ASN A 118 20.95 7.71 2.07
N GLU A 119 21.24 8.60 2.99
CA GLU A 119 21.22 8.25 4.41
C GLU A 119 19.80 8.14 4.96
N VAL A 120 19.62 7.29 5.95
CA VAL A 120 18.36 7.19 6.69
C VAL A 120 18.02 8.54 7.34
N LYS A 121 16.85 9.05 7.08
CA LYS A 121 16.31 10.29 7.69
C LYS A 121 15.27 9.92 8.73
N THR A 122 15.34 10.60 9.89
CA THR A 122 14.37 10.47 10.98
C THR A 122 13.65 11.79 11.18
N ILE A 123 12.39 11.73 11.58
CA ILE A 123 11.55 12.92 11.78
C ILE A 123 11.68 13.43 13.21
N SER A 124 11.75 12.52 14.19
CA SER A 124 11.94 12.83 15.59
C SER A 124 13.13 12.07 16.15
N ASN A 125 14.03 12.78 16.81
CA ASN A 125 15.13 12.19 17.56
C ASN A 125 14.78 11.97 19.04
N GLN A 126 13.56 12.31 19.46
CA GLN A 126 13.10 12.14 20.83
C GLN A 126 12.49 10.75 21.02
N LEU A 127 12.80 10.13 22.15
CA LEU A 127 12.15 8.89 22.54
C LEU A 127 10.67 9.14 22.78
N GLU A 128 9.83 8.50 21.97
CA GLU A 128 8.39 8.59 22.11
C GLU A 128 7.93 7.95 23.43
N PRO A 129 7.03 8.62 24.17
CA PRO A 129 6.52 8.07 25.41
C PRO A 129 5.80 6.73 25.16
N SER A 130 6.16 5.73 25.93
CA SER A 130 5.53 4.40 25.86
C SER A 130 4.33 4.31 26.81
N VAL A 131 3.26 3.72 26.33
CA VAL A 131 2.04 3.37 27.10
C VAL A 131 2.07 1.87 27.36
N VAL A 132 1.78 1.47 28.60
CA VAL A 132 1.68 0.05 28.97
C VAL A 132 0.21 -0.35 28.94
N LEU A 133 -0.13 -1.28 28.03
CA LEU A 133 -1.47 -1.85 27.89
C LEU A 133 -1.38 -3.36 28.11
N GLY A 134 -2.02 -3.87 29.17
CA GLY A 134 -2.05 -5.31 29.45
C GLY A 134 -0.67 -5.96 29.61
N GLY A 135 0.36 -5.21 30.09
CA GLY A 135 1.72 -5.69 30.22
C GLY A 135 2.57 -5.59 28.94
N LEU A 136 2.00 -5.10 27.83
CA LEU A 136 2.71 -4.80 26.57
C LEU A 136 3.04 -3.31 26.51
N ARG A 137 4.18 -2.98 25.91
CA ARG A 137 4.63 -1.60 25.74
C ARG A 137 4.44 -1.18 24.30
N PHE A 138 3.63 -0.12 24.08
CA PHE A 138 3.43 0.49 22.79
C PHE A 138 3.83 1.95 22.84
N THR A 139 4.42 2.47 21.76
CA THR A 139 4.63 3.91 21.61
C THR A 139 3.30 4.59 21.21
N ARG A 140 3.19 5.89 21.44
CA ARG A 140 2.02 6.66 20.99
C ARG A 140 1.85 6.55 19.47
N ILE A 141 2.94 6.56 18.71
CA ILE A 141 2.91 6.43 17.25
C ILE A 141 2.34 5.07 16.86
N GLN A 142 2.73 3.98 17.51
CA GLN A 142 2.19 2.65 17.24
C GLN A 142 0.67 2.56 17.47
N LEU A 143 0.14 3.25 18.47
CA LEU A 143 -1.30 3.33 18.67
C LEU A 143 -1.98 4.12 17.55
N ILE A 144 -1.39 5.24 17.13
CA ILE A 144 -1.88 6.02 15.97
C ILE A 144 -1.82 5.18 14.69
N GLN A 145 -0.76 4.42 14.47
CA GLN A 145 -0.64 3.48 13.35
C GLN A 145 -1.76 2.45 13.36
N PHE A 146 -1.99 1.81 14.51
CA PHE A 146 -3.01 0.77 14.62
C PHE A 146 -4.43 1.30 14.33
N PHE A 147 -4.85 2.33 15.06
CA PHE A 147 -6.20 2.89 14.88
C PHE A 147 -6.35 3.63 13.55
N GLY A 148 -5.33 4.38 13.13
CA GLY A 148 -5.32 5.10 11.85
C GLY A 148 -5.37 4.15 10.67
N GLY A 149 -4.57 3.08 10.69
CA GLY A 149 -4.56 2.06 9.65
C GLY A 149 -5.90 1.36 9.50
N ILE A 150 -6.49 0.91 10.62
CA ILE A 150 -7.82 0.29 10.60
C ILE A 150 -8.88 1.29 10.12
N ALA A 151 -8.87 2.53 10.61
CA ALA A 151 -9.84 3.54 10.22
C ALA A 151 -9.79 3.83 8.72
N VAL A 152 -8.59 3.97 8.15
CA VAL A 152 -8.41 4.20 6.70
C VAL A 152 -8.85 2.97 5.90
N PHE A 153 -8.45 1.76 6.31
CA PHE A 153 -8.84 0.54 5.63
C PHE A 153 -10.36 0.35 5.64
N VAL A 154 -10.99 0.46 6.81
CA VAL A 154 -12.45 0.32 6.94
C VAL A 154 -13.18 1.46 6.21
N GLY A 155 -12.73 2.70 6.38
CA GLY A 155 -13.32 3.86 5.70
C GLY A 155 -13.28 3.73 4.17
N ALA A 156 -12.15 3.30 3.61
CA ALA A 156 -12.03 3.05 2.17
C ALA A 156 -12.90 1.86 1.72
N GLY A 157 -12.99 0.80 2.53
CA GLY A 157 -13.88 -0.33 2.27
C GLY A 157 -15.36 0.08 2.25
N LEU A 158 -15.79 0.90 3.22
CA LEU A 158 -17.14 1.46 3.25
C LEU A 158 -17.39 2.38 2.05
N LEU A 159 -16.46 3.29 1.75
CA LEU A 159 -16.55 4.19 0.62
C LEU A 159 -16.73 3.41 -0.70
N THR A 160 -15.85 2.43 -0.94
CA THR A 160 -15.88 1.62 -2.17
C THR A 160 -17.04 0.63 -2.24
N GLY A 161 -17.60 0.23 -1.11
CA GLY A 161 -18.74 -0.70 -1.02
C GLY A 161 -20.10 -0.02 -1.17
N TYR A 162 -20.29 1.14 -0.52
CA TYR A 162 -21.60 1.80 -0.45
C TYR A 162 -21.81 2.86 -1.53
N VAL A 163 -20.77 3.56 -1.97
CA VAL A 163 -20.91 4.62 -2.97
C VAL A 163 -21.07 4.00 -4.36
N ARG A 164 -22.18 4.31 -5.02
CA ARG A 164 -22.55 3.79 -6.36
C ARG A 164 -21.47 4.00 -7.43
N TYR A 165 -20.75 5.10 -7.36
CA TYR A 165 -19.64 5.41 -8.26
C TYR A 165 -18.56 4.32 -8.29
N PHE A 166 -18.22 3.76 -7.11
CA PHE A 166 -17.20 2.70 -7.03
C PHE A 166 -17.67 1.36 -7.60
N LYS A 167 -18.97 1.12 -7.76
CA LYS A 167 -19.47 -0.03 -8.51
C LYS A 167 -19.03 0.01 -9.97
N ALA A 168 -19.02 1.21 -10.57
CA ALA A 168 -18.47 1.41 -11.91
C ALA A 168 -16.95 1.19 -11.97
N VAL A 169 -16.22 1.58 -10.92
CA VAL A 169 -14.78 1.29 -10.81
C VAL A 169 -14.50 -0.21 -10.75
N TRP A 170 -15.29 -0.96 -9.99
CA TRP A 170 -15.15 -2.43 -9.94
C TRP A 170 -15.51 -3.09 -11.27
N ALA A 171 -16.60 -2.64 -11.91
CA ALA A 171 -17.02 -3.12 -13.24
C ALA A 171 -15.96 -2.85 -14.31
N MET A 172 -15.25 -1.70 -14.23
CA MET A 172 -14.17 -1.36 -15.16
C MET A 172 -13.03 -2.40 -15.12
N GLY A 173 -12.74 -2.98 -13.95
CA GLY A 173 -11.71 -4.03 -13.83
C GLY A 173 -12.14 -5.39 -14.35
N GLU A 174 -13.46 -5.67 -14.43
CA GLU A 174 -14.01 -6.92 -14.93
C GLU A 174 -14.26 -6.86 -16.44
N GLN A 175 -14.92 -5.78 -16.90
CA GLN A 175 -15.32 -5.59 -18.29
C GLN A 175 -15.11 -4.12 -18.73
N PRO A 176 -13.87 -3.72 -19.05
CA PRO A 176 -13.54 -2.33 -19.35
C PRO A 176 -14.26 -1.82 -20.62
N GLU A 177 -14.65 -2.69 -21.53
CA GLU A 177 -15.32 -2.34 -22.78
C GLU A 177 -16.78 -1.88 -22.58
N LEU A 178 -17.43 -2.30 -21.49
CA LEU A 178 -18.81 -1.90 -21.18
C LEU A 178 -18.91 -0.49 -20.60
N ILE A 179 -17.85 0.03 -20.01
CA ILE A 179 -17.87 1.34 -19.36
C ILE A 179 -18.23 2.48 -20.32
N PRO A 180 -17.63 2.58 -21.53
CA PRO A 180 -18.01 3.58 -22.52
C PRO A 180 -19.45 3.40 -23.04
N VAL A 181 -19.93 2.16 -23.17
CA VAL A 181 -21.30 1.85 -23.61
C VAL A 181 -22.33 2.40 -22.61
N LEU A 182 -22.00 2.38 -21.32
CA LEU A 182 -22.82 2.96 -20.25
C LEU A 182 -22.70 4.49 -20.15
N GLY A 183 -21.95 5.14 -21.04
CA GLY A 183 -21.75 6.59 -21.05
C GLY A 183 -20.85 7.10 -19.92
N LEU A 184 -20.12 6.21 -19.21
CA LEU A 184 -19.27 6.61 -18.11
C LEU A 184 -17.85 6.99 -18.59
N PRO A 185 -17.28 8.10 -18.08
CA PRO A 185 -15.96 8.56 -18.49
C PRO A 185 -14.85 7.68 -17.85
N GLN A 186 -14.37 6.69 -18.59
CA GLN A 186 -13.35 5.74 -18.13
C GLN A 186 -12.09 6.44 -17.60
N SER A 187 -11.69 7.57 -18.21
CA SER A 187 -10.53 8.34 -17.75
C SER A 187 -10.70 8.92 -16.35
N LEU A 188 -11.92 9.33 -15.98
CA LEU A 188 -12.21 9.84 -14.64
C LEU A 188 -12.21 8.70 -13.61
N LEU A 189 -12.75 7.53 -13.96
CA LEU A 189 -12.70 6.35 -13.08
C LEU A 189 -11.25 5.94 -12.77
N ARG A 190 -10.38 5.89 -13.79
CA ARG A 190 -8.94 5.60 -13.58
C ARG A 190 -8.26 6.64 -12.71
N LEU A 191 -8.53 7.93 -12.96
CA LEU A 191 -7.98 9.02 -12.13
C LEU A 191 -8.39 8.86 -10.66
N THR A 192 -9.66 8.56 -10.39
CA THR A 192 -10.14 8.33 -9.02
C THR A 192 -9.45 7.13 -8.36
N VAL A 193 -9.24 6.04 -9.11
CA VAL A 193 -8.50 4.86 -8.61
C VAL A 193 -7.09 5.27 -8.18
N MET A 194 -6.37 6.00 -9.03
CA MET A 194 -4.98 6.41 -8.75
C MET A 194 -4.89 7.39 -7.57
N VAL A 195 -5.78 8.37 -7.50
CA VAL A 195 -5.83 9.33 -6.38
C VAL A 195 -6.14 8.62 -5.06
N LEU A 196 -7.18 7.77 -5.04
CA LEU A 196 -7.56 7.06 -3.82
C LEU A 196 -6.45 6.10 -3.35
N SER A 197 -5.86 5.34 -4.28
CA SER A 197 -4.73 4.46 -4.00
C SER A 197 -3.55 5.22 -3.40
N SER A 198 -3.19 6.38 -3.98
CA SER A 198 -2.09 7.21 -3.50
C SER A 198 -2.32 7.71 -2.07
N VAL A 199 -3.55 8.10 -1.73
CA VAL A 199 -3.90 8.48 -0.35
C VAL A 199 -3.77 7.30 0.60
N MET A 200 -4.26 6.10 0.19
CA MET A 200 -4.14 4.89 1.00
C MET A 200 -2.69 4.47 1.25
N ILE A 201 -1.80 4.71 0.29
CA ILE A 201 -0.35 4.44 0.41
C ILE A 201 0.34 5.51 1.26
N ALA A 202 -0.08 6.76 1.15
CA ALA A 202 0.55 7.87 1.86
C ALA A 202 0.34 7.80 3.38
N VAL A 203 -0.80 7.27 3.85
CA VAL A 203 -1.05 7.14 5.30
C VAL A 203 0.00 6.26 5.98
N PRO A 204 0.21 4.99 5.58
CA PRO A 204 1.28 4.18 6.17
C PRO A 204 2.67 4.76 5.90
N ALA A 205 2.93 5.39 4.75
CA ALA A 205 4.21 6.01 4.45
C ALA A 205 4.55 7.12 5.48
N ILE A 206 3.60 8.00 5.79
CA ILE A 206 3.76 9.07 6.78
C ILE A 206 3.99 8.47 8.19
N LEU A 207 3.17 7.54 8.60
CA LEU A 207 3.19 7.00 9.96
C LEU A 207 4.41 6.09 10.22
N ILE A 208 4.82 5.30 9.22
CA ILE A 208 6.01 4.46 9.31
C ILE A 208 7.28 5.32 9.30
N SER A 209 7.35 6.34 8.43
CA SER A 209 8.49 7.24 8.37
C SER A 209 8.66 8.07 9.66
N TRP A 210 7.56 8.36 10.34
CA TRP A 210 7.61 9.02 11.66
C TRP A 210 8.15 8.10 12.74
N ASP A 211 7.79 6.81 12.73
CA ASP A 211 8.16 5.82 13.76
C ASP A 211 9.62 5.36 13.63
N ILE A 212 9.99 4.88 12.46
CA ILE A 212 11.29 4.20 12.24
C ILE A 212 12.23 4.97 11.30
N GLY A 213 11.79 6.08 10.73
CA GLY A 213 12.54 6.80 9.71
C GLY A 213 12.33 6.24 8.30
N MET A 214 13.12 6.73 7.35
CA MET A 214 13.00 6.40 5.93
C MET A 214 14.34 6.51 5.22
N ASP A 215 14.49 5.73 4.15
CA ASP A 215 15.53 5.87 3.14
C ASP A 215 14.93 5.90 1.73
N PRO A 216 15.65 6.40 0.70
CA PRO A 216 15.09 6.52 -0.65
C PRO A 216 14.73 5.22 -1.33
N HIS A 217 15.30 4.09 -0.90
CA HIS A 217 15.14 2.77 -1.55
C HIS A 217 14.16 1.85 -0.84
N VAL A 218 13.55 2.30 0.27
CA VAL A 218 12.59 1.49 1.05
C VAL A 218 11.30 1.18 0.29
N GLY A 219 11.00 1.93 -0.78
CA GLY A 219 9.77 1.81 -1.56
C GLY A 219 9.53 0.42 -2.13
N MET A 220 10.59 -0.25 -2.62
CA MET A 220 10.48 -1.60 -3.17
C MET A 220 10.05 -2.63 -2.11
N HIS A 221 10.56 -2.52 -0.89
CA HIS A 221 10.17 -3.40 0.22
C HIS A 221 8.66 -3.32 0.51
N TYR A 222 8.10 -2.10 0.62
CA TYR A 222 6.67 -1.91 0.91
C TYR A 222 5.77 -2.26 -0.28
N LEU A 223 6.23 -2.05 -1.53
CA LEU A 223 5.55 -2.54 -2.73
C LEU A 223 5.42 -4.06 -2.70
N LEU A 224 6.53 -4.76 -2.44
CA LEU A 224 6.55 -6.22 -2.39
C LEU A 224 5.64 -6.74 -1.26
N LEU A 225 5.71 -6.16 -0.07
CA LEU A 225 4.82 -6.50 1.04
C LEU A 225 3.34 -6.35 0.65
N ALA A 226 2.97 -5.22 0.04
CA ALA A 226 1.60 -4.94 -0.40
C ALA A 226 1.12 -5.93 -1.47
N SER A 227 1.96 -6.20 -2.47
CA SER A 227 1.64 -7.13 -3.55
C SER A 227 1.47 -8.55 -3.03
N VAL A 228 2.40 -9.03 -2.20
CA VAL A 228 2.31 -10.33 -1.56
C VAL A 228 1.06 -10.46 -0.72
N ALA A 229 0.70 -9.44 0.07
CA ALA A 229 -0.51 -9.44 0.87
C ALA A 229 -1.80 -9.60 0.03
N VAL A 230 -1.86 -8.92 -1.12
CA VAL A 230 -3.02 -9.00 -2.02
C VAL A 230 -3.10 -10.36 -2.70
N PHE A 231 -1.99 -10.89 -3.22
CA PHE A 231 -1.99 -12.22 -3.86
C PHE A 231 -2.20 -13.35 -2.87
N PHE A 232 -1.61 -13.26 -1.68
CA PHE A 232 -1.81 -14.21 -0.59
C PHE A 232 -3.27 -14.24 -0.12
N GLY A 233 -3.89 -13.07 0.08
CA GLY A 233 -5.29 -12.95 0.46
C GLY A 233 -6.26 -13.38 -0.63
N GLY A 234 -5.94 -13.07 -1.88
CA GLY A 234 -6.78 -13.26 -3.07
C GLY A 234 -7.21 -11.92 -3.67
N THR A 235 -7.14 -11.81 -4.99
CA THR A 235 -7.29 -10.52 -5.72
C THR A 235 -8.73 -10.02 -5.84
N ASP A 236 -9.73 -10.88 -5.61
CA ASP A 236 -11.13 -10.61 -6.00
C ASP A 236 -11.91 -9.76 -5.00
N ARG A 237 -11.54 -9.79 -3.72
CA ARG A 237 -12.31 -9.15 -2.65
C ARG A 237 -11.46 -8.20 -1.81
N TYR A 238 -11.99 -7.00 -1.54
CA TYR A 238 -11.34 -6.00 -0.71
C TYR A 238 -10.96 -6.56 0.69
N SER A 239 -11.89 -7.26 1.35
CA SER A 239 -11.65 -7.86 2.67
C SER A 239 -10.54 -8.92 2.65
N ALA A 240 -10.37 -9.64 1.54
CA ALA A 240 -9.34 -10.65 1.41
C ALA A 240 -7.94 -10.04 1.44
N TRP A 241 -7.73 -8.86 0.86
CA TRP A 241 -6.46 -8.13 0.92
C TRP A 241 -6.07 -7.80 2.37
N GLY A 242 -7.05 -7.33 3.16
CA GLY A 242 -6.84 -7.03 4.56
C GLY A 242 -6.48 -8.26 5.39
N ILE A 243 -7.23 -9.36 5.22
CA ILE A 243 -6.92 -10.61 5.92
C ILE A 243 -5.54 -11.12 5.51
N GLY A 244 -5.20 -11.09 4.22
CA GLY A 244 -3.89 -11.45 3.71
C GLY A 244 -2.77 -10.63 4.36
N ALA A 245 -2.93 -9.30 4.43
CA ALA A 245 -1.97 -8.39 5.05
C ALA A 245 -1.78 -8.69 6.55
N MET A 246 -2.87 -8.90 7.29
CA MET A 246 -2.81 -9.20 8.72
C MET A 246 -2.16 -10.55 9.01
N VAL A 247 -2.52 -11.59 8.26
CA VAL A 247 -1.92 -12.92 8.40
C VAL A 247 -0.43 -12.87 8.10
N LEU A 248 -0.01 -12.18 7.03
CA LEU A 248 1.41 -12.02 6.71
C LEU A 248 2.17 -11.27 7.80
N ALA A 249 1.63 -10.19 8.36
CA ALA A 249 2.27 -9.45 9.43
C ALA A 249 2.45 -10.31 10.70
N ILE A 250 1.47 -11.15 11.03
CA ILE A 250 1.58 -12.11 12.11
C ILE A 250 2.65 -13.17 11.81
N LEU A 251 2.69 -13.72 10.59
CA LEU A 251 3.72 -14.68 10.18
C LEU A 251 5.12 -14.07 10.24
N GLN A 252 5.30 -12.82 9.80
CA GLN A 252 6.55 -12.08 9.92
C GLN A 252 6.97 -11.92 11.40
N SER A 253 6.04 -11.57 12.26
CA SER A 253 6.28 -11.43 13.70
C SER A 253 6.71 -12.76 14.35
N LEU A 254 6.09 -13.88 13.96
CA LEU A 254 6.48 -15.23 14.40
C LEU A 254 7.86 -15.62 13.86
N ALA A 255 8.20 -15.21 12.65
CA ALA A 255 9.52 -15.43 12.06
C ALA A 255 10.62 -14.70 12.85
N VAL A 256 10.36 -13.44 13.20
CA VAL A 256 11.28 -12.65 14.05
C VAL A 256 11.47 -13.29 15.41
N TRP A 257 10.41 -13.83 16.02
CA TRP A 257 10.48 -14.49 17.31
C TRP A 257 11.34 -15.76 17.29
N LYS A 258 11.18 -16.60 16.26
CA LYS A 258 11.81 -17.94 16.23
C LYS A 258 13.19 -17.95 15.56
N PHE A 259 13.41 -17.07 14.57
CA PHE A 259 14.64 -17.07 13.78
C PHE A 259 15.44 -15.77 13.96
N SER A 260 15.07 -14.73 13.29
CA SER A 260 15.54 -13.34 13.41
C SER A 260 14.85 -12.46 12.37
N ALA A 261 14.99 -11.13 12.46
CA ALA A 261 14.44 -10.19 11.49
C ALA A 261 14.96 -10.40 10.04
N ARG A 262 16.14 -10.99 9.85
CA ARG A 262 16.72 -11.28 8.53
C ARG A 262 15.88 -12.27 7.70
N TRP A 263 15.08 -13.10 8.35
CA TRP A 263 14.25 -14.13 7.69
C TRP A 263 12.86 -13.65 7.31
N THR A 264 12.52 -12.41 7.62
CA THR A 264 11.17 -11.85 7.40
C THR A 264 10.77 -11.91 5.93
N ASP A 265 11.66 -11.49 5.03
CA ASP A 265 11.37 -11.51 3.59
C ASP A 265 11.24 -12.94 3.05
N LEU A 266 12.13 -13.86 3.49
CA LEU A 266 12.04 -15.27 3.11
C LEU A 266 10.71 -15.88 3.54
N VAL A 267 10.25 -15.60 4.77
CA VAL A 267 8.96 -16.09 5.27
C VAL A 267 7.80 -15.48 4.47
N THR A 268 7.88 -14.21 4.13
CA THR A 268 6.86 -13.52 3.34
C THR A 268 6.71 -14.13 1.94
N PHE A 269 7.82 -14.28 1.22
CA PHE A 269 7.80 -14.88 -0.12
C PHE A 269 7.55 -16.38 -0.07
N GLY A 270 8.08 -17.08 0.93
CA GLY A 270 7.82 -18.50 1.15
C GLY A 270 6.35 -18.78 1.42
N ALA A 271 5.69 -17.96 2.23
CA ALA A 271 4.26 -18.04 2.47
C ALA A 271 3.44 -17.77 1.19
N LEU A 272 3.85 -16.79 0.37
CA LEU A 272 3.22 -16.53 -0.93
C LEU A 272 3.34 -17.76 -1.85
N VAL A 273 4.54 -18.29 -2.01
CA VAL A 273 4.77 -19.49 -2.87
C VAL A 273 3.97 -20.67 -2.36
N ALA A 274 3.99 -20.94 -1.06
CA ALA A 274 3.25 -22.03 -0.45
C ALA A 274 1.74 -21.91 -0.69
N ILE A 275 1.16 -20.71 -0.53
CA ILE A 275 -0.28 -20.53 -0.76
C ILE A 275 -0.64 -20.63 -2.24
N LEU A 276 0.18 -20.07 -3.14
CA LEU A 276 -0.09 -20.14 -4.58
C LEU A 276 0.04 -21.56 -5.14
N LEU A 277 0.94 -22.39 -4.60
CA LEU A 277 1.04 -23.81 -4.93
C LEU A 277 -0.17 -24.59 -4.42
N ALA A 278 -0.65 -24.30 -3.22
CA ALA A 278 -1.81 -24.96 -2.63
C ALA A 278 -3.14 -24.43 -3.19
N ARG A 279 -3.23 -23.12 -3.40
CA ARG A 279 -4.41 -22.40 -3.89
C ARG A 279 -3.99 -21.23 -4.79
N PRO A 280 -3.90 -21.41 -6.12
CA PRO A 280 -3.44 -20.39 -7.06
C PRO A 280 -4.30 -19.10 -7.06
N GLN A 281 -5.50 -19.14 -6.49
CA GLN A 281 -6.39 -17.99 -6.38
C GLN A 281 -6.21 -17.20 -5.07
N GLY A 282 -5.25 -17.59 -4.20
CA GLY A 282 -5.07 -17.05 -2.85
C GLY A 282 -6.02 -17.67 -1.82
N LEU A 283 -5.92 -17.24 -0.56
CA LEU A 283 -6.70 -17.81 0.56
C LEU A 283 -8.23 -17.73 0.34
N PHE A 284 -8.70 -16.60 -0.17
CA PHE A 284 -10.13 -16.26 -0.31
C PHE A 284 -10.55 -16.00 -1.77
N GLY A 285 -9.71 -16.39 -2.74
CA GLY A 285 -10.05 -16.30 -4.15
C GLY A 285 -11.21 -17.21 -4.54
N THR A 286 -12.09 -16.73 -5.40
CA THR A 286 -13.22 -17.51 -5.95
C THR A 286 -12.76 -18.29 -7.15
N ARG A 287 -13.07 -19.59 -7.22
CA ARG A 287 -12.91 -20.36 -8.46
C ARG A 287 -13.90 -19.84 -9.49
N LYS A 288 -13.42 -19.20 -10.56
CA LYS A 288 -14.24 -19.01 -11.75
C LYS A 288 -14.55 -20.40 -12.33
N ARG A 289 -15.83 -20.72 -12.51
CA ARG A 289 -16.23 -21.93 -13.25
C ARG A 289 -15.73 -21.77 -14.69
N LEU A 290 -15.11 -22.85 -15.22
CA LEU A 290 -14.62 -22.91 -16.61
C LEU A 290 -15.76 -22.89 -17.67
N GLU A 291 -16.99 -22.64 -17.27
CA GLU A 291 -18.18 -22.60 -18.14
C GLU A 291 -18.36 -21.28 -18.89
N GLU A 292 -17.51 -20.28 -18.67
CA GLU A 292 -17.60 -18.98 -19.35
C GLU A 292 -16.60 -18.81 -20.53
N GLU A 293 -15.88 -19.88 -20.90
CA GLU A 293 -14.94 -19.87 -22.03
C GLU A 293 -15.42 -20.68 -23.26
N SER A 294 -16.72 -20.95 -23.38
CA SER A 294 -17.28 -21.58 -24.59
C SER A 294 -18.09 -20.61 -25.42
#